data_255fc83426a2e1227c5d9a7941b8e60c
#
_entry.id   255fc83426a2e1227c5d9a7941b8e60c
#
_cell.length_a   1.000
_cell.length_b   1.000
_cell.length_c   1.000
_cell.angle_alpha   90.00
_cell.angle_beta   90.00
_cell.angle_gamma   90.00
#
_symmetry.space_group_name_H-M   'P 1'
#
loop_
_entity.id
_entity.type
_entity.pdbx_description
1 polymer ?
#
loop_
_entity_poly.entity_id
_entity_poly.type
_entity_poly.pdbx_seq_one_letter_code
_entity_poly.pdbx_strand_id
1 'polypeptide(L)'
;MLIEFEEYRNLSPENSRVSKPQITNHETYNRTADLTSKIEYSNAVIYEALYLVRDRYGDDAKVVVSCSFGIDSIVTLHLVQAACKVLGMTFDVVWNNTLNEYPQTRKFAAELTESWGLRLIEARPETTIRKIYENNGVDTLFKRKGDRSGKTPVVEKCCGSLKHKPMKAAIKEHGWHLMFNGVRAGESRQRWMAGRRDGDFYYSKTEWKTLVCRPIMWWSSASDSFNYGNNRQEDIWEYVRQHGIPYNPIYDLNAVLDDRFTEPNVIVPRERAEQLIADGYNVFMPRTGCQACPIPIKRGYLRYLREVFPRVYRSMLFQLGFARVLIAEMDEGVREALFDEMSAFGIIDEKTEAAVLDRLEDIIEMKPCVFDGVGVIKRKKTNEIGNR
;
A
#
# COMPACT_ATOMS: atom_id res chain seq x y z
N MET A 1 2.61 7.96 -32.11
CA MET A 1 3.34 8.99 -31.34
C MET A 1 4.69 8.36 -31.00
N LEU A 2 5.80 8.97 -31.42
CA LEU A 2 7.14 8.51 -31.02
C LEU A 2 7.34 8.85 -29.54
N ILE A 3 7.70 7.86 -28.74
CA ILE A 3 8.07 8.06 -27.33
C ILE A 3 9.56 8.35 -27.30
N GLU A 4 9.91 9.51 -26.77
CA GLU A 4 11.29 9.98 -26.69
C GLU A 4 11.79 9.85 -25.25
N PHE A 5 13.03 9.41 -25.09
CA PHE A 5 13.67 9.20 -23.78
C PHE A 5 14.95 10.03 -23.61
N GLU A 6 15.29 10.88 -24.57
CA GLU A 6 16.56 11.64 -24.57
C GLU A 6 16.75 12.48 -23.31
N GLU A 7 15.68 13.09 -22.78
CA GLU A 7 15.77 13.91 -21.58
C GLU A 7 16.21 13.11 -20.35
N TYR A 8 16.01 11.79 -20.33
CA TYR A 8 16.42 10.94 -19.19
C TYR A 8 17.93 10.92 -18.98
N ARG A 9 18.72 11.02 -20.06
CA ARG A 9 20.17 11.02 -20.01
C ARG A 9 20.75 12.23 -19.27
N ASN A 10 19.97 13.30 -19.18
CA ASN A 10 20.36 14.55 -18.51
C ASN A 10 19.92 14.60 -17.03
N LEU A 11 19.25 13.58 -16.50
CA LEU A 11 18.81 13.59 -15.12
C LEU A 11 20.00 13.58 -14.15
N SER A 12 20.03 14.55 -13.25
CA SER A 12 21.10 14.78 -12.28
C SER A 12 20.53 15.49 -11.04
N PRO A 13 21.33 15.69 -9.99
CA PRO A 13 20.94 16.56 -8.88
C PRO A 13 20.53 17.96 -9.33
N GLU A 14 21.14 18.52 -10.36
CA GLU A 14 20.85 19.85 -10.92
C GLU A 14 19.61 19.81 -11.79
N ASN A 15 19.52 18.84 -12.70
CA ASN A 15 18.40 18.61 -13.61
C ASN A 15 17.59 17.39 -13.18
N SER A 16 16.71 17.58 -12.20
CA SER A 16 16.09 16.46 -11.47
C SER A 16 14.86 15.86 -12.12
N ARG A 17 14.34 16.45 -13.20
CA ARG A 17 13.10 16.02 -13.85
C ARG A 17 13.18 16.27 -15.34
N VAL A 18 12.50 15.43 -16.09
CA VAL A 18 12.22 15.69 -17.50
C VAL A 18 11.14 16.76 -17.66
N SER A 19 10.97 17.27 -18.85
CA SER A 19 9.98 18.31 -19.16
C SER A 19 8.54 17.84 -18.93
N LYS A 20 7.64 18.78 -18.65
CA LYS A 20 6.22 18.47 -18.51
C LYS A 20 5.57 17.92 -19.79
N PRO A 21 5.89 18.40 -20.98
CA PRO A 21 5.43 17.80 -22.23
C PRO A 21 5.79 16.31 -22.33
N GLN A 22 7.02 15.94 -22.02
CA GLN A 22 7.45 14.54 -22.05
C GLN A 22 6.65 13.71 -21.03
N ILE A 23 6.51 14.14 -19.77
CA ILE A 23 5.68 13.44 -18.78
C ILE A 23 4.25 13.23 -19.28
N THR A 24 3.65 14.26 -19.89
CA THR A 24 2.29 14.19 -20.41
C THR A 24 2.17 13.21 -21.58
N ASN A 25 3.16 13.18 -22.47
CA ASN A 25 3.21 12.25 -23.59
C ASN A 25 3.31 10.80 -23.10
N HIS A 26 4.17 10.54 -22.12
CA HIS A 26 4.33 9.23 -21.50
C HIS A 26 3.06 8.74 -20.80
N GLU A 27 2.41 9.61 -20.01
CA GLU A 27 1.11 9.32 -19.38
C GLU A 27 0.05 9.01 -20.44
N THR A 28 -0.07 9.85 -21.47
CA THR A 28 -1.09 9.72 -22.52
C THR A 28 -0.90 8.43 -23.33
N TYR A 29 0.34 8.11 -23.71
CA TYR A 29 0.66 6.87 -24.41
C TYR A 29 0.20 5.65 -23.61
N ASN A 30 0.62 5.53 -22.35
CA ASN A 30 0.34 4.37 -21.54
C ASN A 30 -1.15 4.23 -21.17
N ARG A 31 -1.91 5.31 -21.14
CA ARG A 31 -3.36 5.26 -20.89
C ARG A 31 -4.15 4.55 -21.99
N THR A 32 -3.66 4.59 -23.22
CA THR A 32 -4.34 4.04 -24.40
C THR A 32 -3.64 2.79 -24.95
N ALA A 33 -2.43 2.52 -24.49
CA ALA A 33 -1.62 1.38 -24.92
C ALA A 33 -2.21 0.06 -24.38
N ASP A 34 -2.07 -1.01 -25.15
CA ASP A 34 -2.27 -2.38 -24.69
C ASP A 34 -1.15 -2.84 -23.76
N LEU A 35 -1.30 -4.01 -23.15
CA LEU A 35 -0.33 -4.53 -22.20
C LEU A 35 1.05 -4.74 -22.83
N THR A 36 1.11 -5.23 -24.07
CA THR A 36 2.38 -5.46 -24.78
C THR A 36 3.15 -4.13 -24.95
N SER A 37 2.47 -3.11 -25.44
CA SER A 37 3.05 -1.76 -25.59
C SER A 37 3.48 -1.14 -24.25
N LYS A 38 2.73 -1.39 -23.18
CA LYS A 38 3.12 -0.97 -21.81
C LYS A 38 4.36 -1.69 -21.30
N ILE A 39 4.50 -2.98 -21.59
CA ILE A 39 5.71 -3.76 -21.27
C ILE A 39 6.92 -3.22 -22.04
N GLU A 40 6.78 -3.01 -23.34
CA GLU A 40 7.84 -2.42 -24.19
C GLU A 40 8.28 -1.06 -23.68
N TYR A 41 7.32 -0.19 -23.35
CA TYR A 41 7.59 1.11 -22.74
C TYR A 41 8.36 0.96 -21.41
N SER A 42 7.90 0.11 -20.51
CA SER A 42 8.55 -0.10 -19.22
C SER A 42 9.98 -0.61 -19.37
N ASN A 43 10.19 -1.55 -20.30
CA ASN A 43 11.53 -2.03 -20.63
C ASN A 43 12.42 -0.90 -21.15
N ALA A 44 11.92 -0.05 -22.05
CA ALA A 44 12.68 1.09 -22.56
C ALA A 44 13.10 2.05 -21.43
N VAL A 45 12.16 2.40 -20.52
CA VAL A 45 12.46 3.24 -19.35
C VAL A 45 13.49 2.58 -18.42
N ILE A 46 13.39 1.26 -18.19
CA ILE A 46 14.37 0.52 -17.39
C ILE A 46 15.75 0.55 -18.04
N TYR A 47 15.82 0.28 -19.35
CA TYR A 47 17.10 0.31 -20.07
C TYR A 47 17.75 1.69 -20.05
N GLU A 48 16.99 2.76 -20.29
CA GLU A 48 17.54 4.14 -20.21
C GLU A 48 18.06 4.45 -18.80
N ALA A 49 17.37 4.01 -17.75
CA ALA A 49 17.81 4.19 -16.36
C ALA A 49 19.10 3.40 -16.07
N LEU A 50 19.19 2.16 -16.53
CA LEU A 50 20.36 1.30 -16.35
C LEU A 50 21.56 1.80 -17.17
N TYR A 51 21.34 2.23 -18.43
CA TYR A 51 22.40 2.83 -19.24
C TYR A 51 22.94 4.11 -18.61
N LEU A 52 22.06 4.97 -18.10
CA LEU A 52 22.46 6.22 -17.45
C LEU A 52 23.42 5.98 -16.27
N VAL A 53 23.12 5.01 -15.40
CA VAL A 53 23.98 4.73 -14.24
C VAL A 53 25.23 3.98 -14.63
N ARG A 54 25.17 3.09 -15.62
CA ARG A 54 26.35 2.39 -16.15
C ARG A 54 27.31 3.36 -16.83
N ASP A 55 26.78 4.31 -17.59
CA ASP A 55 27.60 5.34 -18.28
C ASP A 55 28.33 6.25 -17.27
N ARG A 56 27.69 6.55 -16.13
CA ARG A 56 28.25 7.42 -15.08
C ARG A 56 29.21 6.73 -14.12
N TYR A 57 28.94 5.47 -13.80
CA TYR A 57 29.62 4.78 -12.70
C TYR A 57 30.34 3.50 -13.15
N GLY A 58 30.24 3.13 -14.44
CA GLY A 58 30.84 1.90 -14.95
C GLY A 58 30.40 0.66 -14.17
N ASP A 59 31.38 -0.17 -13.80
CA ASP A 59 31.18 -1.38 -13.02
C ASP A 59 30.80 -1.12 -11.55
N ASP A 60 31.03 0.13 -11.08
CA ASP A 60 30.64 0.57 -9.73
C ASP A 60 29.17 1.02 -9.64
N ALA A 61 28.38 0.87 -10.71
CA ALA A 61 26.98 1.21 -10.74
C ALA A 61 26.18 0.35 -9.72
N LYS A 62 25.59 1.00 -8.72
CA LYS A 62 24.81 0.35 -7.66
C LYS A 62 23.33 0.55 -7.88
N VAL A 63 22.63 -0.54 -8.16
CA VAL A 63 21.20 -0.57 -8.49
C VAL A 63 20.43 -1.30 -7.41
N VAL A 64 19.23 -0.82 -7.08
CA VAL A 64 18.33 -1.48 -6.13
C VAL A 64 16.89 -1.45 -6.59
N VAL A 65 16.16 -2.53 -6.32
CA VAL A 65 14.70 -2.59 -6.45
C VAL A 65 14.07 -2.54 -5.07
N SER A 66 13.28 -1.49 -4.80
CA SER A 66 12.48 -1.39 -3.58
C SER A 66 11.22 -2.24 -3.75
N CYS A 67 11.23 -3.42 -3.12
CA CYS A 67 10.15 -4.40 -3.22
C CYS A 67 9.40 -4.54 -1.89
N SER A 68 8.09 -4.26 -1.92
CA SER A 68 7.19 -4.50 -0.78
C SER A 68 6.57 -5.90 -0.78
N PHE A 69 6.93 -6.72 -1.75
CA PHE A 69 6.33 -8.02 -2.04
C PHE A 69 4.81 -7.97 -2.27
N GLY A 70 4.31 -6.80 -2.64
CA GLY A 70 3.02 -6.60 -3.26
C GLY A 70 3.11 -6.79 -4.77
N ILE A 71 2.00 -7.07 -5.41
CA ILE A 71 1.96 -7.48 -6.81
C ILE A 71 2.66 -6.48 -7.75
N ASP A 72 2.43 -5.17 -7.57
CA ASP A 72 3.06 -4.13 -8.40
C ASP A 72 4.59 -4.13 -8.27
N SER A 73 5.09 -4.32 -7.05
CA SER A 73 6.55 -4.36 -6.80
C SER A 73 7.20 -5.65 -7.31
N ILE A 74 6.46 -6.76 -7.34
CA ILE A 74 6.94 -8.03 -7.91
C ILE A 74 7.04 -7.93 -9.43
N VAL A 75 6.04 -7.34 -10.10
CA VAL A 75 6.11 -7.08 -11.54
C VAL A 75 7.30 -6.19 -11.89
N THR A 76 7.51 -5.11 -11.11
CA THR A 76 8.70 -4.25 -11.30
C THR A 76 10.00 -5.04 -11.10
N LEU A 77 10.08 -5.86 -10.05
CA LEU A 77 11.24 -6.71 -9.77
C LEU A 77 11.54 -7.67 -10.93
N HIS A 78 10.52 -8.31 -11.48
CA HIS A 78 10.65 -9.23 -12.62
C HIS A 78 11.16 -8.52 -13.88
N LEU A 79 10.58 -7.35 -14.22
CA LEU A 79 11.03 -6.55 -15.37
C LEU A 79 12.50 -6.11 -15.23
N VAL A 80 12.88 -5.60 -14.05
CA VAL A 80 14.26 -5.15 -13.79
C VAL A 80 15.23 -6.33 -13.81
N GLN A 81 14.87 -7.48 -13.23
CA GLN A 81 15.70 -8.68 -13.27
C GLN A 81 15.97 -9.12 -14.70
N ALA A 82 14.94 -9.15 -15.56
CA ALA A 82 15.11 -9.49 -16.97
C ALA A 82 16.05 -8.52 -17.69
N ALA A 83 15.89 -7.21 -17.49
CA ALA A 83 16.76 -6.21 -18.11
C ALA A 83 18.22 -6.29 -17.59
N CYS A 84 18.40 -6.41 -16.29
CA CYS A 84 19.73 -6.57 -15.69
C CYS A 84 20.44 -7.82 -16.19
N LYS A 85 19.71 -8.93 -16.34
CA LYS A 85 20.28 -10.17 -16.93
C LYS A 85 20.79 -9.97 -18.35
N VAL A 86 20.03 -9.25 -19.19
CA VAL A 86 20.44 -8.93 -20.56
C VAL A 86 21.68 -8.03 -20.58
N LEU A 87 21.79 -7.07 -19.67
CA LEU A 87 22.91 -6.13 -19.60
C LEU A 87 24.13 -6.65 -18.82
N GLY A 88 24.05 -7.83 -18.19
CA GLY A 88 25.09 -8.35 -17.31
C GLY A 88 25.28 -7.51 -16.04
N MET A 89 24.26 -6.78 -15.61
CA MET A 89 24.28 -5.94 -14.41
C MET A 89 23.71 -6.68 -13.21
N THR A 90 24.23 -6.39 -12.02
CA THR A 90 23.70 -6.87 -10.74
C THR A 90 22.86 -5.80 -10.05
N PHE A 91 21.95 -6.21 -9.18
CA PHE A 91 21.17 -5.30 -8.36
C PHE A 91 20.82 -5.94 -7.01
N ASP A 92 20.53 -5.10 -6.03
CA ASP A 92 19.99 -5.50 -4.73
C ASP A 92 18.47 -5.43 -4.72
N VAL A 93 17.84 -6.17 -3.82
CA VAL A 93 16.43 -5.99 -3.45
C VAL A 93 16.36 -5.41 -2.05
N VAL A 94 15.70 -4.25 -1.88
CA VAL A 94 15.49 -3.68 -0.56
C VAL A 94 14.01 -3.78 -0.15
N TRP A 95 13.77 -4.30 1.04
CA TRP A 95 12.46 -4.41 1.63
C TRP A 95 12.35 -3.59 2.91
N ASN A 96 11.37 -2.69 2.96
CA ASN A 96 10.98 -2.03 4.22
C ASN A 96 10.21 -3.01 5.10
N ASN A 97 10.93 -3.80 5.90
CA ASN A 97 10.32 -4.66 6.90
C ASN A 97 9.93 -3.81 8.13
N THR A 98 8.68 -3.38 8.19
CA THR A 98 8.17 -2.51 9.27
C THR A 98 8.03 -3.22 10.63
N LEU A 99 8.39 -4.49 10.72
CA LEU A 99 8.13 -5.39 11.85
C LEU A 99 6.64 -5.59 12.15
N ASN A 100 5.78 -5.16 11.24
CA ASN A 100 4.33 -5.24 11.34
C ASN A 100 3.70 -5.77 10.04
N GLU A 101 4.45 -6.58 9.31
CA GLU A 101 3.99 -7.23 8.08
C GLU A 101 3.22 -8.51 8.38
N TYR A 102 2.33 -8.89 7.47
CA TYR A 102 1.68 -10.20 7.53
C TYR A 102 2.72 -11.33 7.50
N PRO A 103 2.53 -12.41 8.29
CA PRO A 103 3.43 -13.57 8.27
C PRO A 103 3.62 -14.14 6.86
N GLN A 104 2.54 -14.17 6.06
CA GLN A 104 2.56 -14.59 4.65
C GLN A 104 3.55 -13.77 3.82
N THR A 105 3.56 -12.44 4.01
CA THR A 105 4.48 -11.56 3.28
C THR A 105 5.93 -11.83 3.64
N ARG A 106 6.24 -12.07 4.91
CA ARG A 106 7.62 -12.38 5.33
C ARG A 106 8.11 -13.71 4.77
N LYS A 107 7.26 -14.74 4.83
CA LYS A 107 7.57 -16.06 4.27
C LYS A 107 7.79 -15.95 2.76
N PHE A 108 6.84 -15.34 2.07
CA PHE A 108 6.91 -15.15 0.63
C PHE A 108 8.14 -14.34 0.17
N ALA A 109 8.51 -13.29 0.91
CA ALA A 109 9.70 -12.49 0.61
C ALA A 109 10.98 -13.34 0.62
N ALA A 110 11.15 -14.17 1.65
CA ALA A 110 12.30 -15.06 1.76
C ALA A 110 12.31 -16.11 0.63
N GLU A 111 11.20 -16.80 0.41
CA GLU A 111 11.08 -17.85 -0.60
C GLU A 111 11.29 -17.31 -2.03
N LEU A 112 10.71 -16.15 -2.36
CA LEU A 112 10.86 -15.55 -3.68
C LEU A 112 12.30 -15.14 -3.95
N THR A 113 12.92 -14.44 -3.01
CA THR A 113 14.30 -13.95 -3.21
C THR A 113 15.31 -15.08 -3.26
N GLU A 114 15.12 -16.13 -2.47
CA GLU A 114 15.94 -17.35 -2.55
C GLU A 114 15.77 -18.04 -3.90
N SER A 115 14.53 -18.28 -4.33
CA SER A 115 14.24 -18.98 -5.60
C SER A 115 14.73 -18.22 -6.84
N TRP A 116 14.76 -16.89 -6.77
CA TRP A 116 15.25 -16.04 -7.86
C TRP A 116 16.73 -15.69 -7.75
N GLY A 117 17.44 -16.19 -6.73
CA GLY A 117 18.86 -15.91 -6.50
C GLY A 117 19.18 -14.45 -6.22
N LEU A 118 18.28 -13.73 -5.53
CA LEU A 118 18.38 -12.30 -5.29
C LEU A 118 18.93 -11.99 -3.88
N ARG A 119 19.75 -10.96 -3.78
CA ARG A 119 20.23 -10.45 -2.50
C ARG A 119 19.17 -9.55 -1.87
N LEU A 120 18.55 -10.01 -0.77
CA LEU A 120 17.58 -9.25 0.00
C LEU A 120 18.25 -8.45 1.11
N ILE A 121 17.97 -7.16 1.15
CA ILE A 121 18.37 -6.22 2.20
C ILE A 121 17.11 -5.74 2.92
N GLU A 122 17.02 -5.97 4.23
CA GLU A 122 15.90 -5.54 5.03
C GLU A 122 16.17 -4.18 5.70
N ALA A 123 15.47 -3.14 5.26
CA ALA A 123 15.43 -1.86 5.95
C ALA A 123 14.49 -1.94 7.15
N ARG A 124 15.03 -2.15 8.35
CA ARG A 124 14.28 -2.33 9.60
C ARG A 124 14.25 -1.07 10.44
N PRO A 125 13.09 -0.73 11.06
CA PRO A 125 13.00 0.39 11.98
C PRO A 125 13.61 0.08 13.35
N GLU A 126 14.08 1.10 14.04
CA GLU A 126 14.56 1.04 15.44
C GLU A 126 13.41 1.01 16.46
N THR A 127 12.18 1.19 16.01
CA THR A 127 10.98 1.28 16.83
C THR A 127 9.88 0.36 16.33
N THR A 128 8.88 0.11 17.15
CA THR A 128 7.70 -0.70 16.78
C THR A 128 6.46 0.16 16.69
N ILE A 129 5.45 -0.33 15.97
CA ILE A 129 4.14 0.33 15.87
C ILE A 129 3.54 0.58 17.27
N ARG A 130 3.69 -0.37 18.19
CA ARG A 130 3.23 -0.25 19.57
C ARG A 130 3.87 0.94 20.27
N LYS A 131 5.19 1.05 20.26
CA LYS A 131 5.91 2.19 20.86
C LYS A 131 5.49 3.53 20.24
N ILE A 132 5.21 3.56 18.94
CA ILE A 132 4.74 4.78 18.27
C ILE A 132 3.38 5.21 18.82
N TYR A 133 2.43 4.27 19.01
CA TYR A 133 1.11 4.59 19.57
C TYR A 133 1.19 4.93 21.06
N GLU A 134 1.99 4.21 21.84
CA GLU A 134 2.24 4.54 23.26
C GLU A 134 2.77 5.96 23.43
N ASN A 135 3.73 6.37 22.60
CA ASN A 135 4.38 7.69 22.70
C ASN A 135 3.56 8.85 22.11
N ASN A 136 2.66 8.59 21.17
CA ASN A 136 1.95 9.66 20.45
C ASN A 136 0.45 9.68 20.68
N GLY A 137 -0.08 8.65 21.36
CA GLY A 137 -1.52 8.44 21.48
C GLY A 137 -2.20 8.07 20.17
N VAL A 138 -3.48 7.79 20.25
CA VAL A 138 -4.34 7.38 19.12
C VAL A 138 -5.39 8.43 18.72
N ASP A 139 -5.46 9.55 19.41
CA ASP A 139 -6.48 10.60 19.20
C ASP A 139 -6.52 11.16 17.77
N THR A 140 -5.42 11.01 17.03
CA THR A 140 -5.32 11.48 15.65
C THR A 140 -5.41 10.34 14.64
N LEU A 141 -5.93 9.16 15.04
CA LEU A 141 -5.96 7.94 14.23
C LEU A 141 -6.68 8.14 12.89
N PHE A 142 -7.80 8.85 12.89
CA PHE A 142 -8.62 9.12 11.71
C PHE A 142 -8.34 10.46 11.03
N LYS A 143 -7.38 11.24 11.51
CA LYS A 143 -6.95 12.44 10.80
C LYS A 143 -6.30 12.08 9.47
N ARG A 144 -6.55 12.90 8.46
CA ARG A 144 -5.96 12.71 7.14
C ARG A 144 -4.46 12.95 7.19
N LYS A 145 -3.71 12.18 6.42
CA LYS A 145 -2.31 12.48 6.16
C LYS A 145 -2.20 13.88 5.52
N GLY A 146 -1.32 14.71 6.04
CA GLY A 146 -1.17 16.11 5.60
C GLY A 146 -2.07 17.10 6.33
N ASP A 147 -2.94 16.66 7.23
CA ASP A 147 -3.74 17.55 8.08
C ASP A 147 -2.81 18.37 9.00
N ARG A 148 -2.93 19.69 8.91
CA ARG A 148 -2.16 20.68 9.71
C ARG A 148 -3.03 21.45 10.69
N SER A 149 -4.30 21.07 10.87
CA SER A 149 -5.25 21.71 11.79
C SER A 149 -4.95 21.45 13.28
N GLY A 150 -3.81 20.88 13.61
CA GLY A 150 -3.42 20.56 14.98
C GLY A 150 -2.22 19.61 15.05
N LYS A 151 -2.28 18.60 15.93
CA LYS A 151 -1.20 17.60 16.05
C LYS A 151 -1.04 16.83 14.74
N THR A 152 0.22 16.58 14.34
CA THR A 152 0.55 15.72 13.22
C THR A 152 -0.13 14.35 13.37
N PRO A 153 -0.86 13.86 12.35
CA PRO A 153 -1.53 12.57 12.43
C PRO A 153 -0.57 11.43 12.78
N VAL A 154 -0.99 10.55 13.67
CA VAL A 154 -0.16 9.41 14.11
C VAL A 154 0.24 8.50 12.95
N VAL A 155 -0.58 8.42 11.89
CA VAL A 155 -0.26 7.67 10.66
C VAL A 155 0.96 8.24 9.92
N GLU A 156 1.18 9.55 9.93
CA GLU A 156 2.39 10.16 9.34
C GLU A 156 3.61 9.83 10.16
N LYS A 157 3.51 9.92 11.49
CA LYS A 157 4.59 9.55 12.41
C LYS A 157 4.96 8.08 12.25
N CYS A 158 3.94 7.22 12.13
CA CYS A 158 4.10 5.80 11.92
C CYS A 158 4.84 5.51 10.60
N CYS A 159 4.35 6.03 9.47
CA CYS A 159 5.02 5.87 8.17
C CYS A 159 6.44 6.46 8.17
N GLY A 160 6.63 7.63 8.78
CA GLY A 160 7.94 8.28 8.92
C GLY A 160 8.95 7.40 9.65
N SER A 161 8.54 6.80 10.77
CA SER A 161 9.43 5.99 11.62
C SER A 161 9.63 4.56 11.10
N LEU A 162 8.58 3.93 10.56
CA LEU A 162 8.65 2.53 10.15
C LEU A 162 9.08 2.32 8.69
N LYS A 163 8.96 3.34 7.83
CA LYS A 163 9.25 3.22 6.39
C LYS A 163 10.30 4.20 5.89
N HIS A 164 10.07 5.51 6.10
CA HIS A 164 10.94 6.53 5.50
C HIS A 164 12.33 6.57 6.12
N LYS A 165 12.42 6.54 7.46
CA LYS A 165 13.73 6.57 8.16
C LYS A 165 14.60 5.35 7.85
N PRO A 166 14.08 4.09 7.96
CA PRO A 166 14.87 2.90 7.64
C PRO A 166 15.35 2.88 6.19
N MET A 167 14.49 3.25 5.23
CA MET A 167 14.87 3.30 3.83
C MET A 167 15.96 4.34 3.56
N LYS A 168 15.85 5.53 4.17
CA LYS A 168 16.92 6.56 4.05
C LYS A 168 18.24 6.09 4.62
N ALA A 169 18.22 5.37 5.74
CA ALA A 169 19.41 4.78 6.33
C ALA A 169 20.04 3.74 5.39
N ALA A 170 19.23 2.82 4.84
CA ALA A 170 19.71 1.82 3.89
C ALA A 170 20.30 2.45 2.61
N ILE A 171 19.63 3.45 2.03
CA ILE A 171 20.18 4.15 0.85
C ILE A 171 21.54 4.79 1.17
N LYS A 172 21.67 5.43 2.33
CA LYS A 172 22.93 6.05 2.74
C LYS A 172 24.03 5.02 2.98
N GLU A 173 23.69 3.89 3.60
CA GLU A 173 24.63 2.81 3.92
C GLU A 173 25.17 2.13 2.67
N HIS A 174 24.27 1.78 1.73
CA HIS A 174 24.65 1.03 0.53
C HIS A 174 25.08 1.93 -0.63
N GLY A 175 24.73 3.22 -0.62
CA GLY A 175 25.14 4.18 -1.64
C GLY A 175 24.55 3.87 -3.02
N TRP A 176 23.29 3.39 -3.11
CA TRP A 176 22.64 3.09 -4.38
C TRP A 176 22.48 4.33 -5.25
N HIS A 177 22.89 4.24 -6.51
CA HIS A 177 22.80 5.28 -7.52
C HIS A 177 21.44 5.32 -8.20
N LEU A 178 20.75 4.18 -8.30
CA LEU A 178 19.45 4.04 -8.93
C LEU A 178 18.54 3.13 -8.09
N MET A 179 17.32 3.58 -7.83
CA MET A 179 16.28 2.82 -7.16
C MET A 179 15.07 2.66 -8.06
N PHE A 180 14.69 1.43 -8.34
CA PHE A 180 13.41 1.09 -8.96
C PHE A 180 12.32 0.88 -7.91
N ASN A 181 11.08 1.29 -8.21
CA ASN A 181 9.93 0.94 -7.37
C ASN A 181 8.64 0.78 -8.19
N GLY A 182 7.72 -0.04 -7.67
CA GLY A 182 6.46 -0.41 -8.31
C GLY A 182 5.31 0.56 -7.99
N VAL A 183 5.56 1.86 -7.90
CA VAL A 183 4.49 2.85 -7.68
C VAL A 183 3.72 3.09 -8.97
N ARG A 184 2.37 3.04 -8.91
CA ARG A 184 1.48 3.35 -10.03
C ARG A 184 0.60 4.58 -9.76
N ALA A 185 0.36 5.37 -10.81
CA ALA A 185 -0.50 6.55 -10.75
C ALA A 185 -1.94 6.22 -10.35
N GLY A 186 -2.49 5.10 -10.84
CA GLY A 186 -3.85 4.64 -10.58
C GLY A 186 -4.14 4.26 -9.12
N GLU A 187 -3.13 4.09 -8.26
CA GLU A 187 -3.36 3.68 -6.87
C GLU A 187 -3.92 4.79 -5.98
N SER A 188 -3.64 6.06 -6.29
CA SER A 188 -4.20 7.20 -5.55
C SER A 188 -3.95 8.53 -6.27
N ARG A 189 -4.83 9.52 -5.98
CA ARG A 189 -4.63 10.90 -6.46
C ARG A 189 -3.25 11.46 -6.12
N GLN A 190 -2.74 11.17 -4.91
CA GLN A 190 -1.41 11.65 -4.50
C GLN A 190 -0.31 11.05 -5.36
N ARG A 191 -0.40 9.75 -5.71
CA ARG A 191 0.58 9.08 -6.58
C ARG A 191 0.49 9.58 -8.01
N TRP A 192 -0.71 9.78 -8.53
CA TRP A 192 -0.92 10.38 -9.83
C TRP A 192 -0.33 11.81 -9.89
N MET A 193 -0.60 12.65 -8.88
CA MET A 193 -0.01 14.00 -8.82
C MET A 193 1.52 13.95 -8.72
N ALA A 194 2.07 12.98 -7.96
CA ALA A 194 3.52 12.76 -7.89
C ALA A 194 4.10 12.33 -9.25
N GLY A 195 3.39 11.47 -10.00
CA GLY A 195 3.78 11.10 -11.37
C GLY A 195 3.79 12.29 -12.31
N ARG A 196 2.73 13.10 -12.28
CA ARG A 196 2.66 14.32 -13.12
C ARG A 196 3.63 15.42 -12.72
N ARG A 197 4.13 15.40 -11.50
CA ARG A 197 5.17 16.34 -11.03
C ARG A 197 6.57 15.86 -11.37
N ASP A 198 6.87 14.58 -11.17
CA ASP A 198 8.22 14.04 -11.18
C ASP A 198 8.52 13.16 -12.40
N GLY A 199 7.49 12.67 -13.10
CA GLY A 199 7.62 11.63 -14.12
C GLY A 199 7.78 10.24 -13.54
N ASP A 200 8.05 9.31 -14.41
CA ASP A 200 8.36 7.91 -14.09
C ASP A 200 9.86 7.66 -13.87
N PHE A 201 10.73 8.57 -14.33
CA PHE A 201 12.16 8.56 -14.04
C PHE A 201 12.63 9.97 -13.69
N TYR A 202 13.27 10.12 -12.51
CA TYR A 202 13.67 11.42 -11.97
C TYR A 202 14.78 11.29 -10.92
N TYR A 203 15.48 12.39 -10.61
CA TYR A 203 16.37 12.46 -9.46
C TYR A 203 15.64 12.99 -8.22
N SER A 204 15.61 12.23 -7.12
CA SER A 204 14.96 12.59 -5.86
C SER A 204 15.86 13.48 -4.99
N LYS A 205 15.76 14.82 -5.12
CA LYS A 205 16.63 15.77 -4.41
C LYS A 205 16.51 15.74 -2.89
N THR A 206 15.29 15.58 -2.38
CA THR A 206 14.99 15.79 -0.95
C THR A 206 14.78 14.50 -0.18
N GLU A 207 14.09 13.54 -0.77
CA GLU A 207 13.68 12.35 -0.04
C GLU A 207 14.75 11.26 -0.07
N TRP A 208 15.20 10.87 -1.24
CA TRP A 208 16.10 9.72 -1.41
C TRP A 208 17.52 10.09 -1.80
N LYS A 209 17.73 11.25 -2.41
CA LYS A 209 19.02 11.73 -2.94
C LYS A 209 19.68 10.74 -3.91
N THR A 210 18.86 10.12 -4.74
CA THR A 210 19.26 9.16 -5.77
C THR A 210 18.32 9.23 -6.96
N LEU A 211 18.69 8.60 -8.08
CA LEU A 211 17.80 8.38 -9.20
C LEU A 211 16.68 7.41 -8.83
N VAL A 212 15.46 7.71 -9.23
CA VAL A 212 14.28 6.90 -8.95
C VAL A 212 13.54 6.62 -10.25
N CYS A 213 13.40 5.34 -10.58
CA CYS A 213 12.65 4.87 -11.73
C CYS A 213 11.40 4.11 -11.30
N ARG A 214 10.28 4.44 -11.92
CA ARG A 214 8.94 3.86 -11.70
C ARG A 214 8.41 3.28 -13.01
N PRO A 215 8.93 2.16 -13.47
CA PRO A 215 8.70 1.69 -14.84
C PRO A 215 7.23 1.39 -15.16
N ILE A 216 6.44 1.04 -14.13
CA ILE A 216 5.00 0.78 -14.26
C ILE A 216 4.12 1.95 -13.79
N MET A 217 4.69 3.16 -13.70
CA MET A 217 3.98 4.34 -13.16
C MET A 217 2.65 4.60 -13.86
N TRP A 218 2.62 4.40 -15.16
CA TRP A 218 1.49 4.70 -16.00
C TRP A 218 0.64 3.47 -16.39
N TRP A 219 0.91 2.30 -15.77
CA TRP A 219 0.09 1.10 -15.94
C TRP A 219 -1.25 1.27 -15.21
N SER A 220 -2.15 2.01 -15.81
CA SER A 220 -3.51 2.17 -15.36
C SER A 220 -4.43 1.96 -16.56
N SER A 221 -5.56 1.26 -16.37
CA SER A 221 -6.53 1.11 -17.44
C SER A 221 -7.19 2.45 -17.75
N ALA A 222 -7.70 2.62 -18.97
CA ALA A 222 -8.47 3.80 -19.35
C ALA A 222 -9.73 4.00 -18.47
N SER A 223 -10.23 2.91 -17.84
CA SER A 223 -11.31 2.92 -16.87
C SER A 223 -10.90 3.44 -15.49
N ASP A 224 -9.60 3.48 -15.20
CA ASP A 224 -9.06 4.02 -13.94
C ASP A 224 -9.07 5.56 -13.88
N SER A 225 -9.64 6.22 -14.90
CA SER A 225 -9.81 7.66 -14.91
C SER A 225 -10.53 8.13 -13.66
N PHE A 226 -9.75 8.43 -12.60
CA PHE A 226 -10.19 9.06 -11.36
C PHE A 226 -11.15 8.29 -10.44
N ASN A 227 -11.58 7.08 -10.78
CA ASN A 227 -12.33 6.22 -9.87
C ASN A 227 -11.37 5.50 -8.92
N TYR A 228 -10.93 6.21 -7.91
CA TYR A 228 -9.98 5.79 -6.87
C TYR A 228 -10.40 4.56 -6.04
N GLY A 229 -11.51 3.92 -6.35
CA GLY A 229 -12.02 2.75 -5.65
C GLY A 229 -11.86 1.44 -6.40
N ASN A 230 -11.86 1.49 -7.73
CA ASN A 230 -11.65 0.34 -8.59
C ASN A 230 -10.25 0.38 -9.18
N ASN A 231 -9.24 0.29 -8.33
CA ASN A 231 -7.89 0.04 -8.80
C ASN A 231 -7.81 -1.41 -9.29
N ARG A 232 -8.48 -1.67 -10.41
CA ARG A 232 -8.37 -2.93 -11.12
C ARG A 232 -6.95 -2.99 -11.65
N GLN A 233 -6.14 -3.82 -11.04
CA GLN A 233 -4.78 -4.12 -11.47
C GLN A 233 -4.83 -5.10 -12.64
N GLU A 234 -5.73 -4.90 -13.61
CA GLU A 234 -5.96 -5.83 -14.71
C GLU A 234 -4.68 -6.11 -15.47
N ASP A 235 -3.98 -5.08 -15.92
CA ASP A 235 -2.69 -5.23 -16.62
C ASP A 235 -1.61 -5.92 -15.75
N ILE A 236 -1.59 -5.61 -14.46
CA ILE A 236 -0.65 -6.22 -13.52
C ILE A 236 -0.92 -7.71 -13.35
N TRP A 237 -2.18 -8.08 -13.12
CA TRP A 237 -2.57 -9.49 -12.97
C TRP A 237 -2.46 -10.27 -14.27
N GLU A 238 -2.75 -9.62 -15.41
CA GLU A 238 -2.56 -10.22 -16.73
C GLU A 238 -1.08 -10.51 -16.97
N TYR A 239 -0.19 -9.55 -16.69
CA TYR A 239 1.26 -9.76 -16.76
C TYR A 239 1.71 -10.93 -15.89
N VAL A 240 1.22 -11.01 -14.65
CA VAL A 240 1.56 -12.08 -13.71
C VAL A 240 1.13 -13.45 -14.25
N ARG A 241 -0.09 -13.56 -14.81
CA ARG A 241 -0.59 -14.80 -15.42
C ARG A 241 0.24 -15.20 -16.65
N GLN A 242 0.49 -14.25 -17.55
CA GLN A 242 1.25 -14.53 -18.79
C GLN A 242 2.67 -15.03 -18.52
N HIS A 243 3.31 -14.55 -17.46
CA HIS A 243 4.69 -14.90 -17.13
C HIS A 243 4.82 -15.94 -16.02
N GLY A 244 3.72 -16.47 -15.49
CA GLY A 244 3.72 -17.47 -14.41
C GLY A 244 4.42 -16.98 -13.15
N ILE A 245 4.31 -15.69 -12.82
CA ILE A 245 5.01 -15.07 -11.69
C ILE A 245 4.32 -15.46 -10.38
N PRO A 246 5.05 -15.98 -9.39
CA PRO A 246 4.50 -16.23 -8.08
C PRO A 246 4.09 -14.91 -7.40
N TYR A 247 2.98 -14.93 -6.67
CA TYR A 247 2.48 -13.76 -5.94
C TYR A 247 2.24 -14.08 -4.47
N ASN A 248 2.17 -13.02 -3.66
CA ASN A 248 2.00 -13.13 -2.22
C ASN A 248 0.65 -13.77 -1.86
N PRO A 249 0.65 -14.86 -1.06
CA PRO A 249 -0.59 -15.57 -0.68
C PRO A 249 -1.62 -14.72 0.05
N ILE A 250 -1.28 -13.54 0.54
CA ILE A 250 -2.25 -12.60 1.14
C ILE A 250 -3.37 -12.23 0.15
N TYR A 251 -3.09 -12.25 -1.15
CA TYR A 251 -4.07 -11.93 -2.19
C TYR A 251 -5.18 -12.97 -2.36
N ASP A 252 -5.00 -14.16 -1.79
CA ASP A 252 -6.01 -15.24 -1.75
C ASP A 252 -6.77 -15.31 -0.43
N LEU A 253 -6.50 -14.39 0.50
CA LEU A 253 -7.20 -14.27 1.77
C LEU A 253 -8.24 -13.15 1.73
N ASN A 254 -9.12 -13.15 0.73
CA ASN A 254 -10.19 -12.16 0.59
C ASN A 254 -11.38 -12.54 1.47
N ALA A 255 -12.06 -11.56 2.06
CA ALA A 255 -13.22 -11.84 2.92
C ALA A 255 -14.50 -11.23 2.35
N VAL A 256 -15.54 -12.05 2.25
CA VAL A 256 -16.89 -11.59 1.90
C VAL A 256 -17.50 -10.94 3.15
N LEU A 257 -17.73 -9.64 3.08
CA LEU A 257 -18.27 -8.81 4.17
C LEU A 257 -19.73 -8.41 3.91
N ASP A 258 -20.48 -9.26 3.23
CA ASP A 258 -21.86 -9.01 2.81
C ASP A 258 -22.80 -9.94 3.54
N ASP A 259 -23.77 -9.38 4.24
CA ASP A 259 -24.73 -10.14 5.06
C ASP A 259 -25.68 -11.02 4.22
N ARG A 260 -25.76 -10.80 2.92
CA ARG A 260 -26.49 -11.65 1.96
C ARG A 260 -25.73 -12.93 1.60
N PHE A 261 -24.45 -13.02 1.95
CA PHE A 261 -23.64 -14.18 1.64
C PHE A 261 -23.89 -15.28 2.67
N THR A 262 -24.35 -16.44 2.21
CA THR A 262 -24.82 -17.54 3.07
C THR A 262 -23.88 -18.74 3.12
N GLU A 263 -22.78 -18.71 2.34
CA GLU A 263 -21.81 -19.79 2.40
C GLU A 263 -21.06 -19.77 3.76
N PRO A 264 -20.72 -20.95 4.31
CA PRO A 264 -20.11 -21.02 5.66
C PRO A 264 -18.68 -20.46 5.71
N ASN A 265 -17.97 -20.46 4.59
CA ASN A 265 -16.61 -19.90 4.51
C ASN A 265 -16.64 -18.54 3.82
N VAL A 266 -16.41 -17.50 4.59
CA VAL A 266 -16.33 -16.13 4.10
C VAL A 266 -14.96 -15.77 3.49
N ILE A 267 -13.94 -16.62 3.67
CA ILE A 267 -12.60 -16.41 3.11
C ILE A 267 -12.52 -17.11 1.75
N VAL A 268 -12.25 -16.34 0.71
CA VAL A 268 -12.27 -16.82 -0.67
C VAL A 268 -10.99 -16.46 -1.41
N PRO A 269 -10.54 -17.29 -2.38
CA PRO A 269 -9.41 -16.96 -3.23
C PRO A 269 -9.75 -15.79 -4.15
N ARG A 270 -8.72 -15.19 -4.73
CA ARG A 270 -8.85 -13.97 -5.55
C ARG A 270 -9.86 -14.11 -6.68
N GLU A 271 -9.82 -15.17 -7.45
CA GLU A 271 -10.72 -15.37 -8.60
C GLU A 271 -12.20 -15.38 -8.17
N ARG A 272 -12.50 -16.09 -7.05
CA ARG A 272 -13.85 -16.11 -6.49
C ARG A 272 -14.26 -14.73 -5.95
N ALA A 273 -13.33 -13.99 -5.33
CA ALA A 273 -13.56 -12.64 -4.85
C ALA A 273 -13.93 -11.68 -6.00
N GLU A 274 -13.21 -11.74 -7.12
CA GLU A 274 -13.49 -10.92 -8.30
C GLU A 274 -14.88 -11.22 -8.89
N GLN A 275 -15.26 -12.52 -8.96
CA GLN A 275 -16.59 -12.93 -9.39
C GLN A 275 -17.68 -12.40 -8.46
N LEU A 276 -17.51 -12.56 -7.14
CA LEU A 276 -18.49 -12.08 -6.16
C LEU A 276 -18.65 -10.55 -6.20
N ILE A 277 -17.56 -9.81 -6.44
CA ILE A 277 -17.63 -8.35 -6.65
C ILE A 277 -18.42 -8.02 -7.91
N ALA A 278 -18.23 -8.78 -9.00
CA ALA A 278 -19.01 -8.59 -10.23
C ALA A 278 -20.49 -8.88 -10.01
N ASP A 279 -20.83 -9.87 -9.16
CA ASP A 279 -22.18 -10.20 -8.74
C ASP A 279 -22.78 -9.22 -7.72
N GLY A 280 -22.03 -8.19 -7.34
CA GLY A 280 -22.48 -7.11 -6.46
C GLY A 280 -22.37 -7.41 -4.96
N TYR A 281 -21.58 -8.41 -4.58
CA TYR A 281 -21.26 -8.65 -3.16
C TYR A 281 -20.19 -7.69 -2.63
N ASN A 282 -20.25 -7.40 -1.35
CA ASN A 282 -19.22 -6.66 -0.64
C ASN A 282 -18.07 -7.60 -0.26
N VAL A 283 -16.93 -7.46 -0.92
CA VAL A 283 -15.73 -8.26 -0.65
C VAL A 283 -14.56 -7.36 -0.32
N PHE A 284 -13.90 -7.61 0.80
CA PHE A 284 -12.65 -6.96 1.14
C PHE A 284 -11.48 -7.74 0.55
N MET A 285 -10.71 -7.06 -0.31
CA MET A 285 -9.48 -7.59 -0.90
C MET A 285 -8.26 -6.97 -0.21
N PRO A 286 -7.47 -7.77 0.51
CA PRO A 286 -6.30 -7.27 1.23
C PRO A 286 -5.17 -6.87 0.27
N ARG A 287 -4.27 -6.04 0.79
CA ARG A 287 -3.02 -5.68 0.13
C ARG A 287 -1.86 -5.91 1.08
N THR A 288 -0.67 -6.09 0.53
CA THR A 288 0.56 -6.10 1.31
C THR A 288 0.78 -4.78 2.03
N GLY A 289 1.38 -4.84 3.19
CA GLY A 289 1.68 -3.68 4.04
C GLY A 289 1.55 -3.99 5.51
N CYS A 290 1.53 -2.95 6.34
CA CYS A 290 1.41 -3.11 7.79
C CYS A 290 0.05 -3.68 8.18
N GLN A 291 0.02 -4.84 8.85
CA GLN A 291 -1.21 -5.49 9.28
C GLN A 291 -2.03 -4.68 10.29
N ALA A 292 -1.39 -3.91 11.17
CA ALA A 292 -2.08 -3.03 12.13
C ALA A 292 -2.16 -1.57 11.63
N CYS A 293 -2.40 -1.37 10.32
CA CYS A 293 -2.51 -0.04 9.73
C CYS A 293 -3.91 0.54 9.95
N PRO A 294 -4.05 1.79 10.46
CA PRO A 294 -5.35 2.41 10.63
C PRO A 294 -5.99 2.94 9.33
N ILE A 295 -5.18 3.15 8.28
CA ILE A 295 -5.65 3.78 7.03
C ILE A 295 -6.83 3.03 6.38
N PRO A 296 -6.82 1.69 6.25
CA PRO A 296 -7.91 0.97 5.59
C PRO A 296 -9.13 0.68 6.51
N ILE A 297 -9.11 1.09 7.79
CA ILE A 297 -10.22 0.82 8.74
C ILE A 297 -11.55 1.28 8.15
N LYS A 298 -11.61 2.49 7.58
CA LYS A 298 -12.81 3.06 6.97
C LYS A 298 -13.32 2.31 5.72
N ARG A 299 -12.65 1.23 5.32
CA ARG A 299 -12.99 0.39 4.17
C ARG A 299 -13.35 -1.04 4.56
N GLY A 300 -13.79 -1.27 5.79
CA GLY A 300 -14.13 -2.60 6.28
C GLY A 300 -12.94 -3.43 6.78
N TYR A 301 -11.77 -2.80 6.96
CA TYR A 301 -10.56 -3.52 7.35
C TYR A 301 -10.66 -4.22 8.71
N LEU A 302 -11.37 -3.63 9.67
CA LEU A 302 -11.57 -4.28 10.98
C LEU A 302 -12.45 -5.52 10.88
N ARG A 303 -13.55 -5.49 10.08
CA ARG A 303 -14.33 -6.69 9.79
C ARG A 303 -13.47 -7.77 9.14
N TYR A 304 -12.68 -7.39 8.13
CA TYR A 304 -11.73 -8.28 7.48
C TYR A 304 -10.76 -8.91 8.49
N LEU A 305 -10.14 -8.12 9.36
CA LEU A 305 -9.21 -8.63 10.37
C LEU A 305 -9.90 -9.57 11.38
N ARG A 306 -11.14 -9.28 11.73
CA ARG A 306 -11.93 -10.16 12.62
C ARG A 306 -12.06 -11.55 12.02
N GLU A 307 -12.40 -11.64 10.73
CA GLU A 307 -12.60 -12.91 10.04
C GLU A 307 -11.29 -13.66 9.75
N VAL A 308 -10.27 -12.92 9.27
CA VAL A 308 -9.05 -13.54 8.74
C VAL A 308 -7.90 -13.56 9.77
N PHE A 309 -7.77 -12.52 10.58
CA PHE A 309 -6.68 -12.34 11.54
C PHE A 309 -7.20 -11.87 12.92
N PRO A 310 -8.01 -12.68 13.63
CA PRO A 310 -8.68 -12.24 14.86
C PRO A 310 -7.72 -11.79 15.96
N ARG A 311 -6.51 -12.37 16.03
CA ARG A 311 -5.48 -11.91 16.99
C ARG A 311 -4.97 -10.50 16.68
N VAL A 312 -4.83 -10.13 15.40
CA VAL A 312 -4.44 -8.78 14.99
C VAL A 312 -5.57 -7.80 15.28
N TYR A 313 -6.81 -8.19 14.98
CA TYR A 313 -8.01 -7.42 15.30
C TYR A 313 -8.07 -7.04 16.79
N ARG A 314 -7.98 -8.04 17.66
CA ARG A 314 -7.96 -7.82 19.12
C ARG A 314 -6.79 -6.95 19.56
N SER A 315 -5.60 -7.18 19.03
CA SER A 315 -4.42 -6.36 19.33
C SER A 315 -4.60 -4.91 18.93
N MET A 316 -5.17 -4.63 17.77
CA MET A 316 -5.44 -3.25 17.34
C MET A 316 -6.42 -2.56 18.28
N LEU A 317 -7.50 -3.20 18.64
CA LEU A 317 -8.53 -2.61 19.49
C LEU A 317 -8.02 -2.33 20.91
N PHE A 318 -7.39 -3.30 21.54
CA PHE A 318 -7.08 -3.24 22.96
C PHE A 318 -5.63 -2.88 23.26
N GLN A 319 -4.67 -3.53 22.61
CA GLN A 319 -3.25 -3.25 22.88
C GLN A 319 -2.75 -1.96 22.26
N LEU A 320 -3.25 -1.61 21.07
CA LEU A 320 -2.92 -0.35 20.40
C LEU A 320 -3.91 0.77 20.73
N GLY A 321 -4.97 0.50 21.47
CA GLY A 321 -5.91 1.49 21.98
C GLY A 321 -6.91 2.03 20.95
N PHE A 322 -7.12 1.36 19.81
CA PHE A 322 -8.03 1.84 18.77
C PHE A 322 -9.50 1.85 19.21
N ALA A 323 -9.88 0.94 20.12
CA ALA A 323 -11.23 0.90 20.68
C ALA A 323 -11.66 2.25 21.27
N ARG A 324 -10.77 2.95 21.98
CA ARG A 324 -11.08 4.29 22.52
C ARG A 324 -11.52 5.29 21.48
N VAL A 325 -10.82 5.31 20.34
CA VAL A 325 -11.11 6.28 19.27
C VAL A 325 -12.36 5.90 18.52
N LEU A 326 -12.59 4.59 18.32
CA LEU A 326 -13.82 4.09 17.71
C LEU A 326 -15.04 4.39 18.58
N ILE A 327 -14.95 4.15 19.88
CA ILE A 327 -16.00 4.45 20.86
C ILE A 327 -16.31 5.95 20.90
N ALA A 328 -15.30 6.82 20.79
CA ALA A 328 -15.49 8.27 20.77
C ALA A 328 -16.27 8.77 19.53
N GLU A 329 -16.37 7.97 18.47
CA GLU A 329 -17.19 8.25 17.29
C GLU A 329 -18.64 7.72 17.44
N MET A 330 -18.99 7.05 18.57
CA MET A 330 -20.34 6.59 18.87
C MET A 330 -21.24 7.70 19.39
N ASP A 331 -22.55 7.47 19.35
CA ASP A 331 -23.53 8.34 20.00
C ASP A 331 -23.28 8.41 21.53
N GLU A 332 -23.54 9.59 22.10
CA GLU A 332 -23.12 9.93 23.47
C GLU A 332 -23.64 8.96 24.53
N GLY A 333 -24.91 8.56 24.49
CA GLY A 333 -25.48 7.62 25.45
C GLY A 333 -24.92 6.20 25.37
N VAL A 334 -24.58 5.73 24.16
CA VAL A 334 -23.94 4.42 23.97
C VAL A 334 -22.49 4.49 24.46
N ARG A 335 -21.81 5.59 24.22
CA ARG A 335 -20.45 5.85 24.66
C ARG A 335 -20.34 5.86 26.20
N GLU A 336 -21.23 6.59 26.88
CA GLU A 336 -21.25 6.68 28.34
C GLU A 336 -21.47 5.33 28.97
N ALA A 337 -22.48 4.57 28.53
CA ALA A 337 -22.74 3.23 29.05
C ALA A 337 -21.53 2.28 28.88
N LEU A 338 -20.83 2.37 27.76
CA LEU A 338 -19.66 1.55 27.49
C LEU A 338 -18.44 1.98 28.32
N PHE A 339 -18.22 3.28 28.53
CA PHE A 339 -17.17 3.78 29.41
C PHE A 339 -17.42 3.44 30.87
N ASP A 340 -18.66 3.47 31.32
CA ASP A 340 -19.05 3.08 32.67
C ASP A 340 -18.76 1.58 32.90
N GLU A 341 -19.12 0.73 31.95
CA GLU A 341 -18.76 -0.69 31.99
C GLU A 341 -17.23 -0.91 32.01
N MET A 342 -16.48 -0.21 31.16
CA MET A 342 -15.02 -0.32 31.14
C MET A 342 -14.37 0.22 32.41
N SER A 343 -14.92 1.26 33.01
CA SER A 343 -14.43 1.86 34.26
C SER A 343 -14.73 0.98 35.49
N ALA A 344 -15.88 0.32 35.51
CA ALA A 344 -16.29 -0.56 36.61
C ALA A 344 -15.38 -1.80 36.75
N PHE A 345 -14.74 -2.23 35.68
CA PHE A 345 -13.87 -3.41 35.67
C PHE A 345 -12.38 -3.14 35.90
N GLY A 346 -11.94 -1.87 35.79
CA GLY A 346 -10.53 -1.44 36.03
C GLY A 346 -9.45 -2.11 35.17
N ILE A 347 -9.78 -3.24 34.57
CA ILE A 347 -9.00 -4.08 33.66
C ILE A 347 -9.97 -4.59 32.61
N ILE A 348 -9.60 -4.57 31.33
CA ILE A 348 -10.39 -5.17 30.24
C ILE A 348 -10.33 -6.70 30.43
N ASP A 349 -11.37 -7.28 30.94
CA ASP A 349 -11.58 -8.73 31.01
C ASP A 349 -12.31 -9.24 29.75
N GLU A 350 -12.47 -10.57 29.63
CA GLU A 350 -13.14 -11.20 28.48
C GLU A 350 -14.60 -10.73 28.29
N LYS A 351 -15.31 -10.40 29.36
CA LYS A 351 -16.69 -9.92 29.27
C LYS A 351 -16.78 -8.50 28.76
N THR A 352 -15.89 -7.63 29.26
CA THR A 352 -15.78 -6.25 28.79
C THR A 352 -15.32 -6.22 27.35
N GLU A 353 -14.40 -7.11 26.97
CA GLU A 353 -13.95 -7.26 25.59
C GLU A 353 -15.10 -7.67 24.68
N ALA A 354 -15.92 -8.65 25.07
CA ALA A 354 -17.08 -9.09 24.29
C ALA A 354 -18.10 -7.96 24.13
N ALA A 355 -18.44 -7.22 25.19
CA ALA A 355 -19.37 -6.10 25.15
C ALA A 355 -18.89 -4.97 24.23
N VAL A 356 -17.58 -4.67 24.27
CA VAL A 356 -16.97 -3.69 23.35
C VAL A 356 -17.02 -4.18 21.90
N LEU A 357 -16.75 -5.46 21.67
CA LEU A 357 -16.75 -6.04 20.33
C LEU A 357 -18.16 -6.04 19.75
N ASP A 358 -19.18 -6.46 20.50
CA ASP A 358 -20.56 -6.48 20.04
C ASP A 358 -21.06 -5.08 19.63
N ARG A 359 -20.69 -4.05 20.40
CA ARG A 359 -21.08 -2.67 20.09
C ARG A 359 -20.22 -2.04 19.01
N LEU A 360 -18.96 -2.42 18.88
CA LEU A 360 -18.11 -2.00 17.77
C LEU A 360 -18.60 -2.55 16.43
N GLU A 361 -19.32 -3.65 16.42
CA GLU A 361 -19.92 -4.19 15.20
C GLU A 361 -20.90 -3.20 14.56
N ASP A 362 -21.68 -2.48 15.35
CA ASP A 362 -22.59 -1.43 14.87
C ASP A 362 -21.85 -0.25 14.22
N ILE A 363 -20.59 0.00 14.62
CA ILE A 363 -19.75 1.07 14.05
C ILE A 363 -19.00 0.57 12.82
N ILE A 364 -18.61 -0.70 12.84
CA ILE A 364 -17.79 -1.33 11.82
C ILE A 364 -18.59 -1.70 10.56
N GLU A 365 -19.90 -1.54 10.53
CA GLU A 365 -20.69 -1.54 9.31
C GLU A 365 -20.29 -0.38 8.37
N MET A 366 -19.03 -0.36 8.03
CA MET A 366 -18.54 0.51 6.99
C MET A 366 -18.84 -0.13 5.65
N LYS A 367 -19.82 0.42 4.95
CA LYS A 367 -19.97 0.14 3.52
C LYS A 367 -18.61 0.39 2.87
N PRO A 368 -18.19 -0.47 1.95
CA PRO A 368 -16.99 -0.20 1.17
C PRO A 368 -17.17 1.20 0.61
N CYS A 369 -16.19 2.05 0.83
CA CYS A 369 -16.18 3.33 0.16
C CYS A 369 -16.16 3.07 -1.33
N VAL A 370 -17.28 3.28 -2.00
CA VAL A 370 -17.26 3.73 -3.38
C VAL A 370 -16.49 5.05 -3.30
N PHE A 371 -15.36 5.10 -3.94
CA PHE A 371 -14.34 6.10 -3.68
C PHE A 371 -14.74 7.44 -4.27
N ASP A 372 -15.33 8.27 -3.49
CA ASP A 372 -15.49 9.72 -3.76
C ASP A 372 -14.37 10.56 -3.10
N GLY A 373 -13.31 9.94 -2.64
CA GLY A 373 -12.16 10.57 -2.01
C GLY A 373 -12.38 11.06 -0.58
N VAL A 374 -13.55 10.88 -0.03
CA VAL A 374 -13.91 11.32 1.31
C VAL A 374 -14.57 10.17 2.05
N GLY A 375 -13.76 9.32 2.67
CA GLY A 375 -14.26 8.31 3.59
C GLY A 375 -14.91 9.00 4.79
N VAL A 376 -16.19 9.27 4.71
CA VAL A 376 -17.00 9.68 5.85
C VAL A 376 -17.51 8.41 6.49
N ILE A 377 -17.22 8.22 7.77
CA ILE A 377 -17.99 7.30 8.61
C ILE A 377 -19.42 7.86 8.59
N LYS A 378 -20.32 7.23 7.83
CA LYS A 378 -21.73 7.57 7.92
C LYS A 378 -22.21 6.96 9.23
N ARG A 379 -22.48 7.81 10.22
CA ARG A 379 -23.23 7.42 11.41
C ARG A 379 -24.53 6.79 10.95
N LYS A 380 -24.84 5.54 11.40
CA LYS A 380 -26.22 5.07 11.34
C LYS A 380 -27.05 6.14 12.08
N LYS A 381 -27.95 6.82 11.41
CA LYS A 381 -29.01 7.53 12.10
C LYS A 381 -29.76 6.44 12.85
N THR A 382 -29.65 6.45 14.15
CA THR A 382 -30.57 5.74 15.04
C THR A 382 -31.94 6.42 14.87
N ASN A 383 -32.65 6.06 13.79
CA ASN A 383 -34.08 6.25 13.74
C ASN A 383 -34.65 4.94 14.29
N GLU A 384 -35.47 5.15 15.33
CA GLU A 384 -36.38 4.18 15.91
C GLU A 384 -35.83 3.31 17.05
N ILE A 385 -35.53 3.96 18.19
CA ILE A 385 -36.13 3.43 19.42
C ILE A 385 -37.42 4.26 19.60
N GLY A 386 -38.42 3.86 18.82
CA GLY A 386 -39.78 4.29 19.00
C GLY A 386 -40.36 3.72 20.28
N ASN A 387 -41.03 4.55 21.01
CA ASN A 387 -42.00 4.27 22.05
C ASN A 387 -42.60 2.85 21.99
N ARG A 388 -42.30 2.05 22.99
CA ARG A 388 -43.34 1.25 23.70
C ARG A 388 -42.92 1.07 25.14
#